data_b8898898286c9f7c6e9e9cc9a67ff44c
#
_entry.id   b8898898286c9f7c6e9e9cc9a67ff44c
#
_cell.length_a   1.000
_cell.length_b   1.000
_cell.length_c   1.000
_cell.angle_alpha   90.00
_cell.angle_beta   90.00
_cell.angle_gamma   90.00
#
_symmetry.space_group_name_H-M   'P 1'
#
loop_
_entity.id
_entity.type
_entity.pdbx_description
1 polymer ?
#
loop_
_entity_poly.entity_id
_entity_poly.type
_entity_poly.pdbx_seq_one_letter_code
_entity_poly.pdbx_strand_id
1 'polypeptide(L)'
;MSAPNLLFRRDAIKLLAASVATACWSSGAKAAELAAPSRPFVTSDVARLRRVIMCPPGEGYSGPSSQEDDLLPVADYDAEAVVKEHAAMMRVVRATGAEILTVPDLLTSAIEQARSRGMWEIWLRTTHPKLAADGSKVTAQTLLGRDPATQYRTWPDGSFRHIIDEPGGIIFSRDTAVTLPAGVALLNVGSPWRVREQVLIRFMFDFAPALARYPILFDARQEGLLAEGGDFQVVDEHTLFLGVGNRTDPRIAPLLARRLQMDVLTVQTRKSEWLRRMDKQSRLRRVFLHLDTYFTHVADKQALTLPWFLESAHAGKDPYVQFLQGIAADSEISDEDLTAAREFMQEFGKVRLFRAGSAQEDPSVKDMKLVDYVRSRGYTVHFVGGEVPDSDPIRHLFTAVLDEHERQGANVVATSPGHVVAYEGAPRTHAALRRAGVTVTTFQARELWPWDGGPHCLTMPLERSA
;
A
#
# COMPACT_ATOMS: atom_id res chain seq x y z
N MET A 1 21.78 28.68 16.12
CA MET A 1 20.83 28.40 17.23
C MET A 1 20.29 27.00 16.98
N SER A 2 20.65 26.10 17.88
CA SER A 2 20.45 24.65 17.82
C SER A 2 18.98 24.26 17.91
N ALA A 3 18.56 23.32 17.07
CA ALA A 3 17.24 22.68 17.10
C ALA A 3 17.19 21.63 18.22
N PRO A 4 16.37 21.80 19.25
CA PRO A 4 16.06 20.71 20.17
C PRO A 4 14.61 20.24 19.95
N ASN A 5 14.36 18.94 20.12
CA ASN A 5 13.04 18.32 20.37
C ASN A 5 12.34 17.49 19.28
N LEU A 6 13.05 16.93 18.29
CA LEU A 6 12.47 15.86 17.45
C LEU A 6 12.60 14.45 18.09
N LEU A 7 13.60 14.24 18.95
CA LEU A 7 13.81 12.95 19.63
C LEU A 7 12.80 12.67 20.74
N PHE A 8 12.35 13.69 21.48
CA PHE A 8 11.37 13.51 22.56
C PHE A 8 9.96 13.12 22.09
N ARG A 9 9.57 13.46 20.87
CA ARG A 9 8.28 13.05 20.30
C ARG A 9 8.23 11.58 19.88
N ARG A 10 9.33 11.02 19.40
CA ARG A 10 9.40 9.59 19.01
C ARG A 10 9.27 8.65 20.20
N ASP A 11 9.86 8.99 21.33
CA ASP A 11 9.82 8.15 22.52
C ASP A 11 8.48 8.28 23.28
N ALA A 12 7.86 9.45 23.27
CA ALA A 12 6.51 9.64 23.82
C ALA A 12 5.44 8.85 23.04
N ILE A 13 5.55 8.78 21.71
CA ILE A 13 4.63 8.00 20.86
C ILE A 13 4.85 6.50 21.04
N LYS A 14 6.10 6.05 21.22
CA LYS A 14 6.43 4.64 21.53
C LYS A 14 5.92 4.24 22.90
N LEU A 15 6.05 5.09 23.91
CA LEU A 15 5.53 4.87 25.27
C LEU A 15 3.99 4.88 25.29
N LEU A 16 3.33 5.77 24.54
CA LEU A 16 1.87 5.81 24.42
C LEU A 16 1.32 4.57 23.72
N ALA A 17 1.93 4.12 22.63
CA ALA A 17 1.52 2.89 21.96
C ALA A 17 1.71 1.64 22.83
N ALA A 18 2.78 1.58 23.64
CA ALA A 18 3.04 0.50 24.57
C ALA A 18 2.08 0.50 25.76
N SER A 19 1.70 1.67 26.31
CA SER A 19 0.84 1.75 27.49
C SER A 19 -0.64 1.43 27.21
N VAL A 20 -1.16 1.73 26.01
CA VAL A 20 -2.52 1.30 25.60
C VAL A 20 -2.58 -0.20 25.41
N ALA A 21 -1.55 -0.79 24.80
CA ALA A 21 -1.46 -2.25 24.68
C ALA A 21 -1.46 -2.93 26.05
N THR A 22 -0.74 -2.37 27.05
CA THR A 22 -0.59 -3.00 28.36
C THR A 22 -1.84 -2.84 29.24
N ALA A 23 -2.55 -1.71 29.18
CA ALA A 23 -3.73 -1.47 30.01
C ALA A 23 -4.99 -2.21 29.55
N CYS A 24 -5.13 -2.47 28.24
CA CYS A 24 -6.25 -3.24 27.68
C CYS A 24 -6.00 -4.75 27.59
N TRP A 25 -4.76 -5.22 27.78
CA TRP A 25 -4.36 -6.62 27.55
C TRP A 25 -3.91 -7.39 28.79
N SER A 26 -3.95 -6.82 29.98
CA SER A 26 -3.69 -7.54 31.23
C SER A 26 -4.80 -8.53 31.63
N SER A 27 -5.91 -8.59 30.91
CA SER A 27 -6.87 -9.71 31.01
C SER A 27 -6.44 -10.84 30.07
N GLY A 28 -5.62 -11.72 30.60
CA GLY A 28 -5.06 -12.94 30.05
C GLY A 28 -5.80 -13.66 28.92
N ALA A 29 -5.71 -13.12 27.72
CA ALA A 29 -5.90 -13.95 26.53
C ALA A 29 -4.55 -14.62 26.26
N LYS A 30 -4.34 -15.84 26.83
CA LYS A 30 -3.46 -16.84 26.24
C LYS A 30 -3.69 -16.78 24.73
N ALA A 31 -2.62 -16.83 23.95
CA ALA A 31 -2.70 -17.13 22.53
C ALA A 31 -3.51 -18.47 22.44
N ALA A 32 -4.82 -18.34 22.36
CA ALA A 32 -5.65 -19.47 22.01
C ALA A 32 -5.11 -19.86 20.64
N GLU A 33 -4.76 -21.10 20.48
CA GLU A 33 -4.55 -21.75 19.20
C GLU A 33 -5.80 -21.41 18.38
N LEU A 34 -5.72 -20.34 17.59
CA LEU A 34 -6.83 -19.86 16.78
C LEU A 34 -7.11 -20.99 15.80
N ALA A 35 -8.21 -21.70 16.02
CA ALA A 35 -8.67 -22.69 15.07
C ALA A 35 -8.68 -22.03 13.69
N ALA A 36 -7.98 -22.63 12.73
CA ALA A 36 -7.98 -22.13 11.37
C ALA A 36 -9.43 -21.90 10.92
N PRO A 37 -9.73 -20.78 10.24
CA PRO A 37 -11.08 -20.54 9.77
C PRO A 37 -11.54 -21.73 8.91
N SER A 38 -12.81 -22.06 8.97
CA SER A 38 -13.38 -23.19 8.20
C SER A 38 -13.17 -23.03 6.68
N ARG A 39 -12.90 -21.80 6.23
CA ARG A 39 -12.49 -21.44 4.86
C ARG A 39 -11.54 -20.25 4.93
N PRO A 40 -10.52 -20.18 4.04
CA PRO A 40 -9.62 -19.04 3.99
C PRO A 40 -10.38 -17.76 3.63
N PHE A 41 -9.96 -16.62 4.22
CA PHE A 41 -10.54 -15.31 3.93
C PHE A 41 -10.12 -14.82 2.55
N VAL A 42 -8.85 -14.95 2.22
CA VAL A 42 -8.27 -14.57 0.91
C VAL A 42 -7.51 -15.79 0.38
N THR A 43 -7.98 -16.34 -0.74
CA THR A 43 -7.32 -17.50 -1.38
C THR A 43 -6.25 -17.07 -2.37
N SER A 44 -6.41 -15.91 -3.01
CA SER A 44 -5.39 -15.24 -3.84
C SER A 44 -5.84 -13.81 -4.16
N ASP A 45 -4.90 -12.96 -4.62
CA ASP A 45 -5.22 -11.60 -5.06
C ASP A 45 -6.04 -11.53 -6.35
N VAL A 46 -6.14 -12.62 -7.09
CA VAL A 46 -7.00 -12.70 -8.29
C VAL A 46 -8.32 -13.44 -8.05
N ALA A 47 -8.48 -14.12 -6.92
CA ALA A 47 -9.75 -14.77 -6.59
C ALA A 47 -10.89 -13.74 -6.50
N ARG A 48 -12.12 -14.19 -6.74
CA ARG A 48 -13.28 -13.31 -6.78
C ARG A 48 -13.41 -12.48 -5.51
N LEU A 49 -13.42 -11.17 -5.67
CA LEU A 49 -13.59 -10.21 -4.58
C LEU A 49 -15.02 -10.28 -4.04
N ARG A 50 -15.14 -10.60 -2.75
CA ARG A 50 -16.43 -10.73 -2.06
C ARG A 50 -16.70 -9.56 -1.14
N ARG A 51 -15.68 -9.12 -0.41
CA ARG A 51 -15.77 -8.03 0.57
C ARG A 51 -14.50 -7.21 0.58
N VAL A 52 -14.63 -5.88 0.64
CA VAL A 52 -13.50 -4.95 0.58
C VAL A 52 -13.76 -3.72 1.45
N ILE A 53 -12.70 -3.25 2.13
CA ILE A 53 -12.71 -1.93 2.78
C ILE A 53 -12.24 -0.89 1.77
N MET A 54 -12.94 0.24 1.73
CA MET A 54 -12.57 1.43 0.97
C MET A 54 -12.80 2.68 1.83
N CYS A 55 -12.00 3.70 1.64
CA CYS A 55 -12.19 4.99 2.31
C CYS A 55 -12.52 6.07 1.29
N PRO A 56 -13.82 6.44 1.10
CA PRO A 56 -14.13 7.58 0.25
C PRO A 56 -13.50 8.85 0.81
N PRO A 57 -12.92 9.73 -0.02
CA PRO A 57 -12.42 11.02 0.43
C PRO A 57 -13.56 11.90 0.95
N GLY A 58 -13.27 12.80 1.89
CA GLY A 58 -14.21 13.82 2.37
C GLY A 58 -14.41 14.94 1.34
N GLU A 59 -15.46 15.76 1.51
CA GLU A 59 -15.74 16.88 0.62
C GLU A 59 -14.63 17.94 0.60
N GLY A 60 -13.90 18.09 1.68
CA GLY A 60 -12.76 19.00 1.80
C GLY A 60 -11.39 18.31 1.71
N TYR A 61 -11.33 17.15 1.06
CA TYR A 61 -10.11 16.35 0.99
C TYR A 61 -8.95 17.17 0.44
N SER A 62 -7.90 17.31 1.25
CA SER A 62 -6.68 18.06 0.89
C SER A 62 -5.56 17.19 0.33
N GLY A 63 -5.84 15.91 0.15
CA GLY A 63 -4.88 14.93 -0.35
C GLY A 63 -3.85 14.47 0.67
N PRO A 64 -3.00 13.51 0.30
CA PRO A 64 -1.85 13.14 1.11
C PRO A 64 -0.94 14.34 1.30
N SER A 65 -0.49 14.57 2.53
CA SER A 65 0.40 15.69 2.84
C SER A 65 1.70 15.59 2.04
N SER A 66 2.05 16.67 1.37
CA SER A 66 3.29 16.83 0.59
C SER A 66 4.57 16.89 1.45
N GLN A 67 4.49 16.62 2.75
CA GLN A 67 5.64 16.70 3.67
C GLN A 67 6.57 15.48 3.60
N GLU A 68 6.30 14.53 2.72
CA GLU A 68 7.30 13.51 2.43
C GLU A 68 8.30 14.03 1.40
N ASP A 69 9.59 13.88 1.71
CA ASP A 69 10.70 14.22 0.82
C ASP A 69 10.65 13.49 -0.53
N ASP A 70 9.79 12.48 -0.64
CA ASP A 70 9.69 11.58 -1.78
C ASP A 70 8.52 11.87 -2.72
N LEU A 71 7.50 12.62 -2.29
CA LEU A 71 6.35 12.96 -3.11
C LEU A 71 6.43 14.43 -3.55
N LEU A 72 6.35 14.66 -4.84
CA LEU A 72 6.18 16.02 -5.35
C LEU A 72 4.78 16.52 -4.93
N PRO A 73 4.65 17.77 -4.48
CA PRO A 73 3.33 18.30 -4.20
C PRO A 73 2.47 18.20 -5.46
N VAL A 74 1.28 17.65 -5.33
CA VAL A 74 0.27 17.76 -6.37
C VAL A 74 -0.19 19.21 -6.32
N ALA A 75 0.29 20.02 -7.28
CA ALA A 75 -0.20 21.37 -7.45
C ALA A 75 -1.63 21.28 -8.00
N ASP A 76 -2.50 22.14 -7.55
CA ASP A 76 -3.86 22.38 -8.07
C ASP A 76 -4.60 21.09 -8.50
N TYR A 77 -5.46 20.54 -7.68
CA TYR A 77 -6.38 19.48 -8.03
C TYR A 77 -7.81 19.86 -7.65
N ASP A 78 -8.77 19.26 -8.35
CA ASP A 78 -10.19 19.44 -8.09
C ASP A 78 -10.68 18.43 -7.04
N ALA A 79 -10.82 18.87 -5.78
CA ALA A 79 -11.27 18.02 -4.68
C ALA A 79 -12.65 17.40 -4.93
N GLU A 80 -13.56 18.13 -5.59
CA GLU A 80 -14.90 17.61 -5.94
C GLU A 80 -14.78 16.52 -7.02
N ALA A 81 -13.90 16.68 -7.98
CA ALA A 81 -13.62 15.66 -8.99
C ALA A 81 -13.00 14.40 -8.35
N VAL A 82 -12.06 14.53 -7.40
CA VAL A 82 -11.51 13.38 -6.63
C VAL A 82 -12.64 12.57 -5.98
N VAL A 83 -13.57 13.24 -5.31
CA VAL A 83 -14.74 12.56 -4.68
C VAL A 83 -15.57 11.82 -5.72
N LYS A 84 -15.86 12.45 -6.86
CA LYS A 84 -16.65 11.86 -7.96
C LYS A 84 -15.94 10.65 -8.59
N GLU A 85 -14.64 10.77 -8.83
CA GLU A 85 -13.81 9.70 -9.41
C GLU A 85 -13.72 8.50 -8.46
N HIS A 86 -13.47 8.73 -7.17
CA HIS A 86 -13.49 7.64 -6.18
C HIS A 86 -14.87 6.98 -6.07
N ALA A 87 -15.96 7.77 -6.10
CA ALA A 87 -17.32 7.23 -6.12
C ALA A 87 -17.58 6.41 -7.39
N ALA A 88 -17.01 6.79 -8.54
CA ALA A 88 -17.08 6.00 -9.77
C ALA A 88 -16.39 4.64 -9.60
N MET A 89 -15.19 4.60 -9.00
CA MET A 89 -14.53 3.35 -8.65
C MET A 89 -15.39 2.45 -7.76
N MET A 90 -15.99 3.00 -6.69
CA MET A 90 -16.86 2.23 -5.80
C MET A 90 -18.06 1.64 -6.55
N ARG A 91 -18.65 2.38 -7.51
CA ARG A 91 -19.74 1.85 -8.36
C ARG A 91 -19.27 0.66 -9.20
N VAL A 92 -18.10 0.78 -9.84
CA VAL A 92 -17.52 -0.30 -10.65
C VAL A 92 -17.24 -1.53 -9.78
N VAL A 93 -16.65 -1.37 -8.61
CA VAL A 93 -16.38 -2.48 -7.68
C VAL A 93 -17.68 -3.13 -7.20
N ARG A 94 -18.72 -2.35 -6.82
CA ARG A 94 -20.03 -2.90 -6.45
C ARG A 94 -20.71 -3.68 -7.59
N ALA A 95 -20.55 -3.22 -8.81
CA ALA A 95 -21.14 -3.90 -9.98
C ALA A 95 -20.57 -5.31 -10.21
N THR A 96 -19.40 -5.64 -9.64
CA THR A 96 -18.83 -7.00 -9.65
C THR A 96 -19.49 -7.95 -8.63
N GLY A 97 -20.36 -7.43 -7.78
CA GLY A 97 -21.02 -8.15 -6.69
C GLY A 97 -20.24 -8.12 -5.37
N ALA A 98 -19.15 -7.34 -5.27
CA ALA A 98 -18.41 -7.19 -4.03
C ALA A 98 -19.14 -6.27 -3.04
N GLU A 99 -19.19 -6.67 -1.78
CA GLU A 99 -19.63 -5.82 -0.67
C GLU A 99 -18.52 -4.83 -0.31
N ILE A 100 -18.88 -3.53 -0.29
CA ILE A 100 -17.95 -2.48 0.15
C ILE A 100 -18.33 -2.05 1.57
N LEU A 101 -17.38 -2.19 2.50
CA LEU A 101 -17.41 -1.57 3.81
C LEU A 101 -16.63 -0.27 3.76
N THR A 102 -17.24 0.84 4.18
CA THR A 102 -16.51 2.12 4.19
C THR A 102 -15.85 2.39 5.54
N VAL A 103 -14.69 3.02 5.52
CA VAL A 103 -14.00 3.41 6.76
C VAL A 103 -14.88 4.29 7.66
N PRO A 104 -15.63 5.30 7.15
CA PRO A 104 -16.55 6.08 7.98
C PRO A 104 -17.63 5.24 8.68
N ASP A 105 -18.25 4.27 7.99
CA ASP A 105 -19.28 3.40 8.57
C ASP A 105 -18.68 2.44 9.61
N LEU A 106 -17.51 1.89 9.33
CA LEU A 106 -16.78 1.03 10.26
C LEU A 106 -16.37 1.80 11.52
N LEU A 107 -15.90 3.04 11.41
CA LEU A 107 -15.57 3.87 12.55
C LEU A 107 -16.83 4.21 13.36
N THR A 108 -17.94 4.53 12.71
CA THR A 108 -19.22 4.83 13.40
C THR A 108 -19.64 3.62 14.24
N SER A 109 -19.71 2.44 13.67
CA SER A 109 -20.07 1.22 14.39
C SER A 109 -19.07 0.83 15.48
N ALA A 110 -17.77 1.09 15.25
CA ALA A 110 -16.72 0.86 16.24
C ALA A 110 -16.86 1.80 17.45
N ILE A 111 -17.17 3.07 17.23
CA ILE A 111 -17.42 4.06 18.31
C ILE A 111 -18.61 3.62 19.17
N GLU A 112 -19.73 3.24 18.53
CA GLU A 112 -20.93 2.76 19.23
C GLU A 112 -20.61 1.52 20.10
N GLN A 113 -19.89 0.56 19.52
CA GLN A 113 -19.49 -0.63 20.25
C GLN A 113 -18.50 -0.36 21.38
N ALA A 114 -17.53 0.55 21.18
CA ALA A 114 -16.60 0.95 22.22
C ALA A 114 -17.31 1.68 23.36
N ARG A 115 -18.30 2.53 23.06
CA ARG A 115 -19.16 3.19 24.06
C ARG A 115 -19.96 2.16 24.85
N SER A 116 -20.61 1.22 24.22
CA SER A 116 -21.39 0.17 24.89
C SER A 116 -20.56 -0.70 25.83
N ARG A 117 -19.26 -0.87 25.54
CA ARG A 117 -18.30 -1.62 26.38
C ARG A 117 -17.59 -0.75 27.43
N GLY A 118 -17.89 0.54 27.53
CA GLY A 118 -17.20 1.47 28.44
C GLY A 118 -15.72 1.74 28.10
N MET A 119 -15.28 1.39 26.87
CA MET A 119 -13.89 1.52 26.43
C MET A 119 -13.60 2.83 25.68
N TRP A 120 -14.64 3.52 25.23
CA TRP A 120 -14.53 4.70 24.39
C TRP A 120 -13.70 5.84 25.02
N GLU A 121 -14.03 6.22 26.25
CA GLU A 121 -13.37 7.34 26.93
C GLU A 121 -11.89 7.05 27.25
N ILE A 122 -11.58 5.77 27.52
CA ILE A 122 -10.20 5.31 27.77
C ILE A 122 -9.41 5.42 26.46
N TRP A 123 -9.96 4.87 25.37
CA TRP A 123 -9.33 4.90 24.07
C TRP A 123 -9.09 6.33 23.58
N LEU A 124 -10.12 7.20 23.69
CA LEU A 124 -10.05 8.57 23.21
C LEU A 124 -9.01 9.40 24.00
N ARG A 125 -8.97 9.28 25.33
CA ARG A 125 -7.95 9.96 26.16
C ARG A 125 -6.53 9.54 25.79
N THR A 126 -6.34 8.30 25.40
CA THR A 126 -5.03 7.77 25.10
C THR A 126 -4.57 8.12 23.69
N THR A 127 -5.46 8.09 22.72
CA THR A 127 -5.12 8.27 21.31
C THR A 127 -5.35 9.69 20.79
N HIS A 128 -6.40 10.36 21.29
CA HIS A 128 -6.83 11.70 20.87
C HIS A 128 -7.13 12.60 22.07
N PRO A 129 -6.16 12.88 22.95
CA PRO A 129 -6.39 13.61 24.21
C PRO A 129 -7.03 14.99 24.02
N LYS A 130 -6.80 15.65 22.89
CA LYS A 130 -7.41 16.95 22.60
C LYS A 130 -8.93 16.87 22.38
N LEU A 131 -9.44 15.72 21.95
CA LEU A 131 -10.87 15.46 21.73
C LEU A 131 -11.56 14.91 22.98
N ALA A 132 -10.82 14.42 23.95
CA ALA A 132 -11.36 13.71 25.10
C ALA A 132 -12.24 14.58 26.02
N ALA A 133 -12.05 15.91 26.03
CA ALA A 133 -12.87 16.83 26.81
C ALA A 133 -14.36 16.84 26.41
N ASP A 134 -14.63 16.60 25.10
CA ASP A 134 -15.97 16.56 24.52
C ASP A 134 -16.24 15.17 23.87
N GLY A 135 -15.75 14.10 24.49
CA GLY A 135 -15.75 12.74 23.93
C GLY A 135 -17.13 12.23 23.49
N SER A 136 -18.22 12.71 24.14
CA SER A 136 -19.59 12.37 23.76
C SER A 136 -19.99 12.91 22.38
N LYS A 137 -19.36 13.99 21.91
CA LYS A 137 -19.63 14.65 20.62
C LYS A 137 -18.72 14.13 19.50
N VAL A 138 -17.67 13.38 19.82
CA VAL A 138 -16.73 12.87 18.84
C VAL A 138 -17.40 11.79 17.98
N THR A 139 -17.34 11.96 16.67
CA THR A 139 -17.92 11.08 15.66
C THR A 139 -16.83 10.49 14.76
N ALA A 140 -17.20 9.63 13.84
CA ALA A 140 -16.30 9.14 12.78
C ALA A 140 -15.77 10.30 11.93
N GLN A 141 -16.61 11.29 11.61
CA GLN A 141 -16.20 12.48 10.85
C GLN A 141 -15.16 13.30 11.62
N THR A 142 -15.34 13.44 12.95
CA THR A 142 -14.35 14.07 13.81
C THR A 142 -13.00 13.36 13.78
N LEU A 143 -12.99 12.03 13.90
CA LEU A 143 -11.76 11.22 13.86
C LEU A 143 -11.07 11.28 12.50
N LEU A 144 -11.84 11.41 11.42
CA LEU A 144 -11.33 11.60 10.07
C LEU A 144 -10.92 13.06 9.76
N GLY A 145 -11.06 14.00 10.72
CA GLY A 145 -10.75 15.40 10.50
C GLY A 145 -11.73 16.14 9.55
N ARG A 146 -12.94 15.60 9.37
CA ARG A 146 -13.96 16.09 8.43
C ARG A 146 -15.08 16.89 9.06
N ASP A 147 -15.06 17.06 10.40
CA ASP A 147 -16.05 17.85 11.12
C ASP A 147 -15.54 19.29 11.26
N PRO A 148 -16.12 20.27 10.54
CA PRO A 148 -15.69 21.66 10.60
C PRO A 148 -15.78 22.26 12.01
N ALA A 149 -16.73 21.81 12.82
CA ALA A 149 -16.91 22.33 14.19
C ALA A 149 -15.75 21.94 15.13
N THR A 150 -15.00 20.91 14.80
CA THR A 150 -13.91 20.40 15.63
C THR A 150 -12.53 20.54 14.99
N GLN A 151 -12.45 20.99 13.74
CA GLN A 151 -11.17 21.18 13.06
C GLN A 151 -10.33 22.27 13.70
N TYR A 152 -10.96 23.34 14.21
CA TYR A 152 -10.27 24.48 14.79
C TYR A 152 -10.73 24.74 16.21
N ARG A 153 -9.78 25.06 17.08
CA ARG A 153 -10.03 25.54 18.44
C ARG A 153 -9.21 26.78 18.71
N THR A 154 -9.83 27.74 19.43
CA THR A 154 -9.10 28.86 20.05
C THR A 154 -8.42 28.37 21.31
N TRP A 155 -7.12 28.56 21.39
CA TRP A 155 -6.32 28.27 22.57
C TRP A 155 -6.32 29.46 23.53
N PRO A 156 -5.89 29.27 24.80
CA PRO A 156 -5.85 30.35 25.81
C PRO A 156 -5.04 31.58 25.39
N ASP A 157 -4.07 31.39 24.46
CA ASP A 157 -3.28 32.45 23.88
C ASP A 157 -3.98 33.21 22.73
N GLY A 158 -5.25 32.90 22.47
CA GLY A 158 -6.05 33.49 21.39
C GLY A 158 -5.76 32.92 19.99
N SER A 159 -4.82 32.00 19.85
CA SER A 159 -4.49 31.38 18.56
C SER A 159 -5.50 30.32 18.14
N PHE A 160 -5.77 30.19 16.83
CA PHE A 160 -6.51 29.08 16.26
C PHE A 160 -5.53 27.97 15.87
N ARG A 161 -5.86 26.73 16.22
CA ARG A 161 -5.06 25.56 15.86
C ARG A 161 -5.94 24.41 15.41
N HIS A 162 -5.50 23.67 14.44
CA HIS A 162 -6.12 22.41 14.07
C HIS A 162 -6.11 21.44 15.26
N ILE A 163 -7.28 20.86 15.55
CA ILE A 163 -7.44 19.82 16.57
C ILE A 163 -6.99 18.49 15.98
N ILE A 164 -7.48 18.20 14.79
CA ILE A 164 -7.15 17.01 14.03
C ILE A 164 -7.22 17.34 12.52
N ASP A 165 -6.18 16.96 11.80
CA ASP A 165 -6.16 17.07 10.35
C ASP A 165 -6.74 15.80 9.72
N GLU A 166 -7.27 15.89 8.51
CA GLU A 166 -7.70 14.71 7.78
C GLU A 166 -6.52 13.73 7.60
N PRO A 167 -6.67 12.44 7.95
CA PRO A 167 -5.66 11.42 7.65
C PRO A 167 -5.70 11.10 6.16
N GLY A 168 -5.13 11.98 5.35
CA GLY A 168 -5.24 11.95 3.89
C GLY A 168 -4.79 10.66 3.24
N GLY A 169 -3.81 9.97 3.82
CA GLY A 169 -3.34 8.69 3.30
C GLY A 169 -4.30 7.51 3.52
N ILE A 170 -5.34 7.64 4.37
CA ILE A 170 -6.31 6.55 4.65
C ILE A 170 -7.16 6.19 3.42
N ILE A 171 -7.22 7.06 2.41
CA ILE A 171 -7.82 6.76 1.11
C ILE A 171 -7.15 5.52 0.48
N PHE A 172 -5.84 5.35 0.71
CA PHE A 172 -5.07 4.18 0.36
C PHE A 172 -5.25 3.10 1.44
N SER A 173 -6.45 2.52 1.47
CA SER A 173 -6.86 1.57 2.50
C SER A 173 -6.00 0.30 2.53
N ARG A 174 -5.28 0.01 1.45
CA ARG A 174 -4.36 -1.12 1.31
C ARG A 174 -3.20 -1.05 2.30
N ASP A 175 -2.64 0.14 2.54
CA ASP A 175 -1.33 0.26 3.20
C ASP A 175 -1.32 -0.10 4.67
N THR A 176 -2.45 0.03 5.36
CA THR A 176 -2.54 -0.07 6.82
C THR A 176 -2.85 -1.46 7.34
N ALA A 177 -3.38 -2.35 6.49
CA ALA A 177 -3.67 -3.74 6.84
C ALA A 177 -3.83 -4.62 5.59
N VAL A 178 -3.57 -5.91 5.72
CA VAL A 178 -3.77 -6.91 4.67
C VAL A 178 -4.45 -8.14 5.23
N THR A 179 -5.40 -8.70 4.48
CA THR A 179 -6.01 -9.97 4.81
C THR A 179 -5.25 -11.10 4.15
N LEU A 180 -4.86 -12.05 4.96
CA LEU A 180 -4.18 -13.29 4.60
C LEU A 180 -5.18 -14.47 4.72
N PRO A 181 -4.86 -15.67 4.25
CA PRO A 181 -5.79 -16.80 4.29
C PRO A 181 -6.40 -17.05 5.68
N ALA A 182 -5.63 -16.95 6.75
CA ALA A 182 -6.08 -17.26 8.11
C ALA A 182 -6.62 -16.07 8.91
N GLY A 183 -6.42 -14.81 8.45
CA GLY A 183 -6.83 -13.60 9.17
C GLY A 183 -6.11 -12.35 8.67
N VAL A 184 -5.98 -11.33 9.51
CA VAL A 184 -5.48 -10.02 9.14
C VAL A 184 -4.11 -9.74 9.75
N ALA A 185 -3.21 -9.19 8.97
CA ALA A 185 -2.00 -8.54 9.43
C ALA A 185 -2.25 -7.01 9.50
N LEU A 186 -2.07 -6.43 10.67
CA LEU A 186 -2.03 -4.98 10.85
C LEU A 186 -0.61 -4.49 10.58
N LEU A 187 -0.50 -3.42 9.80
CA LEU A 187 0.77 -2.98 9.27
C LEU A 187 1.25 -1.69 9.94
N ASN A 188 2.50 -1.32 9.68
CA ASN A 188 3.16 -0.17 10.28
C ASN A 188 3.72 0.71 9.17
N VAL A 189 2.94 1.68 8.75
CA VAL A 189 3.29 2.61 7.66
C VAL A 189 4.48 3.47 8.07
N GLY A 190 5.45 3.63 7.19
CA GLY A 190 6.71 4.31 7.46
C GLY A 190 6.59 5.83 7.65
N SER A 191 5.55 6.44 7.08
CA SER A 191 5.35 7.89 7.13
C SER A 191 4.84 8.37 8.48
N PRO A 192 5.55 9.25 9.19
CA PRO A 192 5.15 9.69 10.54
C PRO A 192 3.78 10.37 10.58
N TRP A 193 3.36 11.04 9.53
CA TRP A 193 2.07 11.72 9.43
C TRP A 193 0.90 10.74 9.25
N ARG A 194 1.16 9.49 8.80
CA ARG A 194 0.16 8.43 8.64
C ARG A 194 -0.09 7.59 9.90
N VAL A 195 0.57 7.88 11.02
CA VAL A 195 0.40 7.12 12.29
C VAL A 195 -1.05 7.09 12.75
N ARG A 196 -1.82 8.17 12.53
CA ARG A 196 -3.24 8.23 12.89
C ARG A 196 -4.09 7.20 12.15
N GLU A 197 -3.79 6.94 10.90
CA GLU A 197 -4.49 5.93 10.09
C GLU A 197 -4.38 4.54 10.72
N GLN A 198 -3.19 4.19 11.16
CA GLN A 198 -2.93 2.91 11.82
C GLN A 198 -3.71 2.78 13.14
N VAL A 199 -3.84 3.88 13.90
CA VAL A 199 -4.62 3.92 15.13
C VAL A 199 -6.11 3.70 14.84
N LEU A 200 -6.63 4.34 13.78
CA LEU A 200 -8.03 4.18 13.38
C LEU A 200 -8.33 2.78 12.85
N ILE A 201 -7.45 2.23 12.01
CA ILE A 201 -7.59 0.85 11.50
C ILE A 201 -7.58 -0.16 12.65
N ARG A 202 -6.64 -0.03 13.59
CA ARG A 202 -6.62 -0.89 14.78
C ARG A 202 -7.91 -0.79 15.58
N PHE A 203 -8.42 0.42 15.79
CA PHE A 203 -9.68 0.65 16.50
C PHE A 203 -10.88 -0.02 15.81
N MET A 204 -10.94 0.07 14.47
CA MET A 204 -11.99 -0.62 13.71
C MET A 204 -11.92 -2.13 13.89
N PHE A 205 -10.75 -2.75 13.82
CA PHE A 205 -10.61 -4.20 14.03
C PHE A 205 -10.90 -4.64 15.46
N ASP A 206 -10.64 -3.79 16.46
CA ASP A 206 -10.93 -4.11 17.86
C ASP A 206 -12.43 -3.97 18.22
N PHE A 207 -13.17 -3.07 17.52
CA PHE A 207 -14.52 -2.72 17.96
C PHE A 207 -15.61 -2.83 16.89
N ALA A 208 -15.33 -2.71 15.57
CA ALA A 208 -16.39 -2.78 14.58
C ALA A 208 -16.96 -4.20 14.46
N PRO A 209 -18.27 -4.42 14.68
CA PRO A 209 -18.87 -5.77 14.65
C PRO A 209 -18.65 -6.48 13.31
N ALA A 210 -18.65 -5.76 12.20
CA ALA A 210 -18.43 -6.30 10.86
C ALA A 210 -17.03 -6.90 10.67
N LEU A 211 -16.05 -6.52 11.52
CA LEU A 211 -14.67 -6.99 11.46
C LEU A 211 -14.34 -8.05 12.52
N ALA A 212 -15.25 -8.32 13.45
CA ALA A 212 -15.00 -9.23 14.59
C ALA A 212 -14.63 -10.68 14.19
N ARG A 213 -14.98 -11.09 12.97
CA ARG A 213 -14.69 -12.45 12.45
C ARG A 213 -13.26 -12.62 11.94
N TYR A 214 -12.52 -11.53 11.73
CA TYR A 214 -11.17 -11.54 11.17
C TYR A 214 -10.15 -11.50 12.31
N PRO A 215 -9.51 -12.64 12.66
CA PRO A 215 -8.49 -12.64 13.71
C PRO A 215 -7.27 -11.85 13.27
N ILE A 216 -6.70 -11.09 14.19
CA ILE A 216 -5.44 -10.39 13.96
C ILE A 216 -4.31 -11.40 14.19
N LEU A 217 -3.61 -11.78 13.12
CA LEU A 217 -2.51 -12.74 13.13
C LEU A 217 -1.15 -12.10 13.47
N PHE A 218 -1.02 -10.83 13.10
CA PHE A 218 0.23 -10.11 13.15
C PHE A 218 -0.02 -8.60 13.30
N ASP A 219 0.79 -7.92 14.09
CA ASP A 219 0.81 -6.45 14.20
C ASP A 219 2.26 -5.97 14.07
N ALA A 220 2.62 -5.42 12.90
CA ALA A 220 3.97 -4.97 12.60
C ALA A 220 4.48 -3.86 13.53
N ARG A 221 3.56 -3.06 14.13
CA ARG A 221 3.94 -2.03 15.10
C ARG A 221 4.44 -2.64 16.41
N GLN A 222 3.85 -3.75 16.85
CA GLN A 222 4.30 -4.46 18.04
C GLN A 222 5.68 -5.09 17.85
N GLU A 223 5.98 -5.50 16.62
CA GLU A 223 7.31 -6.00 16.25
C GLU A 223 8.35 -4.88 16.03
N GLY A 224 7.93 -3.63 15.96
CA GLY A 224 8.79 -2.50 15.65
C GLY A 224 9.35 -2.51 14.22
N LEU A 225 8.63 -3.17 13.29
CA LEU A 225 8.99 -3.31 11.89
C LEU A 225 8.10 -2.43 11.01
N LEU A 226 8.67 -1.83 9.97
CA LEU A 226 7.89 -1.16 8.93
C LEU A 226 7.27 -2.20 8.00
N ALA A 227 6.03 -1.97 7.58
CA ALA A 227 5.33 -2.78 6.59
C ALA A 227 4.16 -1.99 6.01
N GLU A 228 4.00 -2.02 4.70
CA GLU A 228 2.90 -1.37 3.98
C GLU A 228 2.23 -2.37 3.03
N GLY A 229 0.90 -2.36 2.97
CA GLY A 229 0.11 -3.41 2.32
C GLY A 229 0.24 -3.47 0.80
N GLY A 230 0.68 -2.39 0.15
CA GLY A 230 1.02 -2.41 -1.27
C GLY A 230 2.18 -3.34 -1.63
N ASP A 231 2.99 -3.71 -0.62
CA ASP A 231 4.07 -4.69 -0.77
C ASP A 231 3.61 -6.15 -0.63
N PHE A 232 2.37 -6.40 -0.19
CA PHE A 232 1.85 -7.74 0.07
C PHE A 232 0.96 -8.21 -1.07
N GLN A 233 1.27 -9.37 -1.66
CA GLN A 233 0.43 -10.01 -2.67
C GLN A 233 0.25 -11.49 -2.34
N VAL A 234 -0.99 -11.88 -2.04
CA VAL A 234 -1.36 -13.28 -1.79
C VAL A 234 -1.47 -14.00 -3.13
N VAL A 235 -0.51 -14.87 -3.41
CA VAL A 235 -0.47 -15.63 -4.67
C VAL A 235 -1.46 -16.80 -4.62
N ASP A 236 -1.40 -17.54 -3.52
CA ASP A 236 -2.29 -18.62 -3.18
C ASP A 236 -2.34 -18.80 -1.64
N GLU A 237 -3.04 -19.83 -1.15
CA GLU A 237 -3.19 -20.08 0.29
C GLU A 237 -1.88 -20.40 1.01
N HIS A 238 -0.80 -20.66 0.27
CA HIS A 238 0.49 -21.09 0.81
C HIS A 238 1.64 -20.15 0.42
N THR A 239 1.41 -19.19 -0.47
CA THR A 239 2.46 -18.35 -1.06
C THR A 239 2.12 -16.87 -0.97
N LEU A 240 3.04 -16.11 -0.39
CA LEU A 240 2.98 -14.65 -0.29
C LEU A 240 4.16 -14.04 -1.06
N PHE A 241 3.91 -13.09 -1.97
CA PHE A 241 4.97 -12.21 -2.45
C PHE A 241 5.01 -10.96 -1.58
N LEU A 242 6.23 -10.52 -1.26
CA LEU A 242 6.46 -9.42 -0.33
C LEU A 242 7.53 -8.46 -0.87
N GLY A 243 7.14 -7.25 -1.24
CA GLY A 243 8.08 -6.17 -1.52
C GLY A 243 8.89 -5.85 -0.26
N VAL A 244 10.22 -5.73 -0.38
CA VAL A 244 11.09 -5.35 0.75
C VAL A 244 12.04 -4.24 0.36
N GLY A 245 12.10 -3.19 1.19
CA GLY A 245 12.90 -2.01 0.88
C GLY A 245 12.76 -0.92 1.93
N ASN A 246 12.55 0.31 1.50
CA ASN A 246 12.40 1.44 2.42
C ASN A 246 11.01 1.53 3.07
N ARG A 247 10.00 0.85 2.53
CA ARG A 247 8.62 0.84 3.05
C ARG A 247 8.30 -0.41 3.86
N THR A 248 8.87 -1.54 3.48
CA THR A 248 8.68 -2.81 4.20
C THR A 248 10.04 -3.40 4.57
N ASP A 249 10.22 -3.64 5.86
CA ASP A 249 11.47 -4.15 6.42
C ASP A 249 11.68 -5.62 6.01
N PRO A 250 12.85 -5.98 5.43
CA PRO A 250 13.12 -7.36 5.01
C PRO A 250 13.08 -8.39 6.15
N ARG A 251 13.27 -7.96 7.41
CA ARG A 251 13.19 -8.84 8.59
C ARG A 251 11.79 -9.41 8.81
N ILE A 252 10.76 -8.83 8.18
CA ILE A 252 9.39 -9.31 8.32
C ILE A 252 9.16 -10.65 7.59
N ALA A 253 9.88 -10.92 6.49
CA ALA A 253 9.68 -12.11 5.67
C ALA A 253 9.92 -13.42 6.43
N PRO A 254 11.08 -13.66 7.08
CA PRO A 254 11.30 -14.88 7.86
C PRO A 254 10.36 -14.99 9.05
N LEU A 255 9.87 -13.86 9.59
CA LEU A 255 8.91 -13.85 10.68
C LEU A 255 7.53 -14.33 10.20
N LEU A 256 7.07 -13.83 9.05
CA LEU A 256 5.80 -14.24 8.44
C LEU A 256 5.85 -15.73 8.00
N ALA A 257 6.95 -16.16 7.35
CA ALA A 257 7.10 -17.54 6.91
C ALA A 257 6.94 -18.54 8.07
N ARG A 258 7.53 -18.21 9.22
CA ARG A 258 7.38 -19.05 10.43
C ARG A 258 6.00 -18.97 11.07
N ARG A 259 5.45 -17.75 11.23
CA ARG A 259 4.18 -17.57 11.96
C ARG A 259 2.97 -18.01 11.17
N LEU A 260 2.97 -17.73 9.88
CA LEU A 260 1.82 -18.00 9.01
C LEU A 260 1.89 -19.36 8.31
N GLN A 261 3.03 -20.07 8.42
CA GLN A 261 3.28 -21.33 7.70
C GLN A 261 3.07 -21.18 6.19
N MET A 262 3.51 -20.03 5.63
CA MET A 262 3.46 -19.71 4.20
C MET A 262 4.86 -19.57 3.62
N ASP A 263 5.04 -19.95 2.37
CA ASP A 263 6.21 -19.57 1.60
C ASP A 263 6.17 -18.06 1.35
N VAL A 264 7.23 -17.33 1.69
CA VAL A 264 7.34 -15.89 1.49
C VAL A 264 8.46 -15.61 0.49
N LEU A 265 8.07 -15.16 -0.72
CA LEU A 265 9.00 -14.69 -1.73
C LEU A 265 9.18 -13.18 -1.56
N THR A 266 10.34 -12.73 -1.11
CA THR A 266 10.64 -11.31 -1.09
C THR A 266 11.06 -10.81 -2.46
N VAL A 267 10.69 -9.58 -2.77
CA VAL A 267 11.09 -8.85 -3.98
C VAL A 267 11.80 -7.58 -3.54
N GLN A 268 13.06 -7.38 -3.93
CA GLN A 268 13.78 -6.17 -3.60
C GLN A 268 13.14 -4.97 -4.29
N THR A 269 12.50 -4.10 -3.50
CA THR A 269 11.98 -2.81 -3.94
C THR A 269 13.05 -1.72 -3.80
N ARG A 270 12.70 -0.46 -3.95
CA ARG A 270 13.66 0.63 -3.86
C ARG A 270 14.25 0.75 -2.44
N LYS A 271 15.51 1.16 -2.38
CA LYS A 271 16.22 1.48 -1.13
C LYS A 271 16.38 2.98 -0.99
N SER A 272 16.30 3.50 0.23
CA SER A 272 16.46 4.94 0.50
C SER A 272 17.82 5.50 0.04
N GLU A 273 18.88 4.68 0.06
CA GLU A 273 20.20 5.08 -0.41
C GLU A 273 20.23 5.38 -1.92
N TRP A 274 19.49 4.60 -2.73
CA TRP A 274 19.37 4.87 -4.17
C TRP A 274 18.66 6.20 -4.44
N LEU A 275 17.57 6.47 -3.70
CA LEU A 275 16.80 7.71 -3.84
C LEU A 275 17.61 8.97 -3.50
N ARG A 276 18.53 8.88 -2.55
CA ARG A 276 19.39 10.01 -2.19
C ARG A 276 20.43 10.32 -3.26
N ARG A 277 20.83 9.29 -4.03
CA ARG A 277 21.86 9.38 -5.08
C ARG A 277 21.26 9.66 -6.45
N MET A 278 19.99 9.34 -6.67
CA MET A 278 19.30 9.65 -7.93
C MET A 278 18.85 11.11 -7.94
N ASP A 279 18.98 11.76 -9.10
CA ASP A 279 18.51 13.12 -9.29
C ASP A 279 17.00 13.23 -8.92
N LYS A 280 16.66 14.33 -8.23
CA LYS A 280 15.28 14.68 -7.88
C LYS A 280 14.36 14.80 -9.10
N GLN A 281 14.92 15.06 -10.27
CA GLN A 281 14.18 15.15 -11.54
C GLN A 281 13.95 13.79 -12.20
N SER A 282 14.59 12.69 -11.73
CA SER A 282 14.34 11.39 -12.29
C SER A 282 12.89 10.98 -11.96
N ARG A 283 12.07 10.81 -12.99
CA ARG A 283 10.67 10.35 -12.87
C ARG A 283 10.56 9.03 -12.09
N LEU A 284 11.62 8.24 -12.03
CA LEU A 284 11.69 6.98 -11.30
C LEU A 284 11.47 7.11 -9.78
N ARG A 285 11.65 8.29 -9.22
CA ARG A 285 11.45 8.51 -7.78
C ARG A 285 10.01 8.27 -7.34
N ARG A 286 9.03 8.62 -8.16
CA ARG A 286 7.60 8.43 -7.91
C ARG A 286 7.13 7.01 -8.21
N VAL A 287 7.79 6.36 -9.15
CA VAL A 287 7.33 5.19 -9.86
C VAL A 287 7.41 3.91 -9.01
N PHE A 288 8.35 3.81 -8.07
CA PHE A 288 8.64 2.56 -7.37
C PHE A 288 8.32 2.64 -5.88
N LEU A 289 7.07 2.91 -5.54
CA LEU A 289 6.67 3.06 -4.13
C LEU A 289 6.57 1.69 -3.43
N HIS A 290 5.64 0.85 -3.88
CA HIS A 290 5.38 -0.50 -3.38
C HIS A 290 5.39 -1.51 -4.52
N LEU A 291 5.41 -2.80 -4.20
CA LEU A 291 5.37 -3.87 -5.19
C LEU A 291 4.17 -3.75 -6.14
N ASP A 292 2.99 -3.41 -5.64
CA ASP A 292 1.76 -3.25 -6.41
C ASP A 292 1.75 -2.06 -7.39
N THR A 293 2.69 -1.14 -7.27
CA THR A 293 2.81 -0.03 -8.22
C THR A 293 3.51 -0.44 -9.52
N TYR A 294 4.21 -1.57 -9.55
CA TYR A 294 4.94 -2.03 -10.73
C TYR A 294 4.82 -3.53 -11.02
N PHE A 295 4.12 -4.27 -10.18
CA PHE A 295 3.78 -5.68 -10.39
C PHE A 295 2.45 -6.02 -9.75
N THR A 296 1.49 -6.58 -10.50
CA THR A 296 0.22 -7.09 -9.98
C THR A 296 -0.20 -8.37 -10.69
N HIS A 297 -0.89 -9.24 -9.97
CA HIS A 297 -1.55 -10.41 -10.56
C HIS A 297 -2.87 -9.99 -11.22
N VAL A 298 -3.15 -10.46 -12.43
CA VAL A 298 -4.36 -10.11 -13.20
C VAL A 298 -5.29 -11.29 -13.48
N ALA A 299 -4.73 -12.50 -13.48
CA ALA A 299 -5.46 -13.76 -13.59
C ALA A 299 -4.61 -14.89 -12.99
N ASP A 300 -5.15 -16.11 -12.96
CA ASP A 300 -4.34 -17.26 -12.59
C ASP A 300 -3.14 -17.39 -13.54
N LYS A 301 -1.95 -17.48 -12.96
CA LYS A 301 -0.68 -17.54 -13.70
C LYS A 301 -0.49 -16.40 -14.73
N GLN A 302 -1.10 -15.23 -14.50
CA GLN A 302 -0.87 -14.05 -15.33
C GLN A 302 -0.55 -12.84 -14.45
N ALA A 303 0.52 -12.12 -14.79
CA ALA A 303 0.97 -10.93 -14.09
C ALA A 303 1.19 -9.76 -15.06
N LEU A 304 0.97 -8.55 -14.55
CA LEU A 304 1.26 -7.29 -15.21
C LEU A 304 2.44 -6.62 -14.51
N THR A 305 3.44 -6.17 -15.27
CA THR A 305 4.64 -5.55 -14.70
C THR A 305 5.28 -4.53 -15.64
N LEU A 306 6.31 -3.83 -15.14
CA LEU A 306 7.15 -2.98 -15.98
C LEU A 306 8.18 -3.84 -16.73
N PRO A 307 8.37 -3.64 -18.06
CA PRO A 307 9.43 -4.31 -18.79
C PRO A 307 10.80 -3.82 -18.29
N TRP A 308 11.83 -4.67 -18.46
CA TRP A 308 13.26 -4.49 -18.18
C TRP A 308 13.66 -4.41 -16.70
N PHE A 309 12.87 -3.77 -15.82
CA PHE A 309 13.27 -3.52 -14.43
C PHE A 309 13.34 -4.79 -13.57
N LEU A 310 12.49 -5.76 -13.83
CA LEU A 310 12.31 -6.97 -13.02
C LEU A 310 12.80 -8.24 -13.71
N GLU A 311 13.57 -8.09 -14.78
CA GLU A 311 14.10 -9.19 -15.62
C GLU A 311 15.63 -9.20 -15.59
N SER A 312 16.25 -10.40 -15.55
CA SER A 312 17.70 -10.56 -15.60
C SER A 312 18.28 -10.46 -17.03
N ALA A 313 17.49 -10.79 -18.04
CA ALA A 313 17.95 -10.92 -19.43
C ALA A 313 18.50 -9.62 -20.05
N HIS A 314 18.22 -8.48 -19.43
CA HIS A 314 18.59 -7.15 -19.94
C HIS A 314 19.76 -6.51 -19.19
N ALA A 315 20.48 -7.26 -18.34
CA ALA A 315 21.62 -6.73 -17.59
C ALA A 315 22.64 -6.06 -18.54
N GLY A 316 22.83 -4.75 -18.37
CA GLY A 316 23.74 -3.93 -19.19
C GLY A 316 23.16 -3.43 -20.52
N LYS A 317 21.93 -3.80 -20.90
CA LYS A 317 21.25 -3.31 -22.10
C LYS A 317 19.90 -2.65 -21.80
N ASP A 318 19.64 -2.34 -20.54
CA ASP A 318 18.38 -1.73 -20.16
C ASP A 318 18.28 -0.30 -20.71
N PRO A 319 17.11 0.07 -21.26
CA PRO A 319 16.92 1.35 -21.94
C PRO A 319 17.13 2.57 -21.04
N TYR A 320 16.89 2.41 -19.73
CA TYR A 320 17.04 3.49 -18.76
C TYR A 320 18.51 3.87 -18.57
N VAL A 321 19.39 2.90 -18.33
CA VAL A 321 20.83 3.14 -18.20
C VAL A 321 21.42 3.64 -19.51
N GLN A 322 20.99 3.08 -20.66
CA GLN A 322 21.41 3.55 -21.97
C GLN A 322 21.03 5.01 -22.22
N PHE A 323 19.82 5.42 -21.84
CA PHE A 323 19.37 6.80 -21.91
C PHE A 323 20.26 7.72 -21.07
N LEU A 324 20.48 7.39 -19.79
CA LEU A 324 21.33 8.17 -18.90
C LEU A 324 22.76 8.31 -19.44
N GLN A 325 23.33 7.22 -19.99
CA GLN A 325 24.65 7.26 -20.62
C GLN A 325 24.67 8.18 -21.86
N GLY A 326 23.61 8.14 -22.66
CA GLY A 326 23.53 8.97 -23.89
C GLY A 326 23.46 10.46 -23.60
N ILE A 327 22.86 10.87 -22.50
CA ILE A 327 22.72 12.29 -22.13
C ILE A 327 23.78 12.79 -21.13
N ALA A 328 24.61 11.90 -20.57
CA ALA A 328 25.57 12.27 -19.52
C ALA A 328 26.59 13.33 -19.96
N ALA A 329 26.93 13.37 -21.27
CA ALA A 329 27.87 14.35 -21.81
C ALA A 329 27.29 15.77 -21.89
N ASP A 330 25.96 15.88 -21.99
CA ASP A 330 25.23 17.14 -22.21
C ASP A 330 24.36 17.55 -21.00
N SER A 331 24.46 16.84 -19.89
CA SER A 331 23.65 17.04 -18.69
C SER A 331 24.49 17.03 -17.42
N GLU A 332 23.89 17.45 -16.30
CA GLU A 332 24.53 17.38 -14.97
C GLU A 332 24.54 15.96 -14.36
N ILE A 333 24.39 14.90 -15.18
CA ILE A 333 24.44 13.52 -14.70
C ILE A 333 25.89 13.15 -14.40
N SER A 334 26.15 12.84 -13.15
CA SER A 334 27.48 12.45 -12.68
C SER A 334 27.76 10.95 -12.90
N ASP A 335 29.03 10.56 -12.84
CA ASP A 335 29.43 9.14 -12.82
C ASP A 335 28.83 8.40 -11.60
N GLU A 336 28.57 9.12 -10.51
CA GLU A 336 27.91 8.58 -9.33
C GLU A 336 26.45 8.25 -9.62
N ASP A 337 25.72 9.12 -10.33
CA ASP A 337 24.33 8.87 -10.74
C ASP A 337 24.24 7.67 -11.69
N LEU A 338 25.15 7.57 -12.66
CA LEU A 338 25.21 6.40 -13.56
C LEU A 338 25.52 5.11 -12.80
N THR A 339 26.39 5.16 -11.82
CA THR A 339 26.71 4.01 -10.97
C THR A 339 25.51 3.61 -10.14
N ALA A 340 24.82 4.58 -9.52
CA ALA A 340 23.60 4.34 -8.74
C ALA A 340 22.48 3.74 -9.60
N ALA A 341 22.32 4.23 -10.83
CA ALA A 341 21.32 3.69 -11.77
C ALA A 341 21.63 2.23 -12.15
N ARG A 342 22.90 1.90 -12.40
CA ARG A 342 23.31 0.51 -12.69
C ARG A 342 23.08 -0.40 -11.49
N GLU A 343 23.46 0.03 -10.29
CA GLU A 343 23.20 -0.72 -9.05
C GLU A 343 21.71 -0.94 -8.84
N PHE A 344 20.90 0.11 -9.05
CA PHE A 344 19.44 0.00 -9.00
C PHE A 344 18.94 -1.05 -9.97
N MET A 345 19.30 -0.96 -11.25
CA MET A 345 18.85 -1.91 -12.28
C MET A 345 19.35 -3.33 -12.01
N GLN A 346 20.49 -3.50 -11.35
CA GLN A 346 21.02 -4.81 -10.96
C GLN A 346 20.27 -5.44 -9.79
N GLU A 347 19.95 -4.66 -8.75
CA GLU A 347 19.41 -5.16 -7.49
C GLU A 347 17.90 -5.15 -7.43
N PHE A 348 17.25 -4.18 -8.10
CA PHE A 348 15.80 -4.04 -8.09
C PHE A 348 15.13 -5.27 -8.72
N GLY A 349 14.11 -5.78 -8.01
CA GLY A 349 13.38 -6.98 -8.44
C GLY A 349 14.07 -8.31 -8.11
N LYS A 350 15.27 -8.33 -7.50
CA LYS A 350 15.86 -9.57 -6.99
C LYS A 350 14.95 -10.23 -5.96
N VAL A 351 14.86 -11.55 -6.04
CA VAL A 351 14.00 -12.32 -5.14
C VAL A 351 14.80 -13.15 -4.15
N ARG A 352 14.18 -13.40 -2.98
CA ARG A 352 14.63 -14.36 -1.99
C ARG A 352 13.42 -15.15 -1.49
N LEU A 353 13.60 -16.41 -1.17
CA LEU A 353 12.52 -17.29 -0.76
C LEU A 353 12.74 -17.79 0.66
N PHE A 354 11.73 -17.67 1.50
CA PHE A 354 11.65 -18.23 2.83
C PHE A 354 10.53 -19.28 2.84
N ARG A 355 10.87 -20.53 3.08
CA ARG A 355 9.88 -21.62 3.11
C ARG A 355 9.02 -21.57 4.36
N ALA A 356 7.80 -22.04 4.24
CA ALA A 356 6.86 -22.22 5.36
C ALA A 356 7.54 -22.86 6.57
N GLY A 357 7.40 -22.24 7.73
CA GLY A 357 8.03 -22.69 8.98
C GLY A 357 9.52 -22.36 9.12
N SER A 358 10.20 -21.87 8.09
CA SER A 358 11.64 -21.60 8.12
C SER A 358 11.95 -20.09 8.27
N ALA A 359 13.03 -19.79 8.98
CA ALA A 359 13.64 -18.45 8.96
C ALA A 359 14.85 -18.36 8.03
N GLN A 360 15.28 -19.48 7.43
CA GLN A 360 16.41 -19.52 6.54
C GLN A 360 15.98 -19.30 5.10
N GLU A 361 16.82 -18.56 4.36
CA GLU A 361 16.64 -18.35 2.93
C GLU A 361 16.87 -19.65 2.15
N ASP A 362 15.98 -19.96 1.23
CA ASP A 362 16.10 -21.06 0.29
C ASP A 362 17.00 -20.62 -0.87
N PRO A 363 18.16 -21.25 -1.10
CA PRO A 363 19.11 -20.85 -2.13
C PRO A 363 18.63 -21.16 -3.56
N SER A 364 17.51 -21.87 -3.74
CA SER A 364 17.02 -22.30 -5.07
C SER A 364 16.67 -21.16 -6.01
N VAL A 365 16.44 -19.96 -5.47
CA VAL A 365 16.08 -18.76 -6.26
C VAL A 365 17.19 -17.70 -6.27
N LYS A 366 18.39 -18.07 -5.80
CA LYS A 366 19.53 -17.14 -5.73
C LYS A 366 19.78 -16.51 -7.10
N ASP A 367 20.01 -15.19 -7.09
CA ASP A 367 20.30 -14.34 -8.26
C ASP A 367 19.17 -14.22 -9.29
N MET A 368 17.99 -14.76 -9.02
CA MET A 368 16.81 -14.55 -9.87
C MET A 368 16.18 -13.18 -9.63
N LYS A 369 15.56 -12.62 -10.67
CA LYS A 369 14.61 -11.52 -10.56
C LYS A 369 13.16 -12.01 -10.65
N LEU A 370 12.22 -11.16 -10.24
CA LEU A 370 10.81 -11.53 -10.10
C LEU A 370 10.20 -12.09 -11.38
N VAL A 371 10.43 -11.47 -12.53
CA VAL A 371 9.87 -11.93 -13.81
C VAL A 371 10.44 -13.27 -14.21
N ASP A 372 11.73 -13.50 -14.01
CA ASP A 372 12.36 -14.80 -14.29
C ASP A 372 11.79 -15.89 -13.38
N TYR A 373 11.59 -15.56 -12.10
CA TYR A 373 10.98 -16.47 -11.14
C TYR A 373 9.54 -16.85 -11.55
N VAL A 374 8.67 -15.87 -11.82
CA VAL A 374 7.27 -16.18 -12.18
C VAL A 374 7.17 -16.93 -13.50
N ARG A 375 8.01 -16.59 -14.51
CA ARG A 375 8.10 -17.36 -15.77
C ARG A 375 8.50 -18.82 -15.52
N SER A 376 9.46 -19.06 -14.62
CA SER A 376 9.85 -20.44 -14.24
C SER A 376 8.71 -21.22 -13.57
N ARG A 377 7.69 -20.52 -13.05
CA ARG A 377 6.47 -21.08 -12.46
C ARG A 377 5.30 -21.14 -13.45
N GLY A 378 5.55 -20.89 -14.74
CA GLY A 378 4.55 -20.98 -15.79
C GLY A 378 3.65 -19.77 -15.94
N TYR A 379 4.07 -18.60 -15.45
CA TYR A 379 3.31 -17.36 -15.64
C TYR A 379 3.49 -16.78 -17.04
N THR A 380 2.40 -16.26 -17.57
CA THR A 380 2.41 -15.29 -18.67
C THR A 380 2.55 -13.90 -18.08
N VAL A 381 3.51 -13.14 -18.60
CA VAL A 381 3.82 -11.78 -18.13
C VAL A 381 3.43 -10.77 -19.19
N HIS A 382 2.60 -9.80 -18.77
CA HIS A 382 2.17 -8.68 -19.59
C HIS A 382 2.91 -7.43 -19.14
N PHE A 383 3.13 -6.47 -20.05
CA PHE A 383 3.89 -5.28 -19.77
C PHE A 383 3.03 -4.01 -19.81
N VAL A 384 3.30 -3.10 -18.86
CA VAL A 384 2.84 -1.72 -18.93
C VAL A 384 3.43 -1.08 -20.20
N GLY A 385 2.63 -0.28 -20.90
CA GLY A 385 2.99 0.26 -22.19
C GLY A 385 2.79 -0.71 -23.37
N GLY A 386 2.31 -1.94 -23.09
CA GLY A 386 2.01 -2.97 -24.11
C GLY A 386 3.23 -3.77 -24.54
N GLU A 387 3.22 -4.29 -25.76
CA GLU A 387 4.31 -5.09 -26.29
C GLU A 387 5.60 -4.25 -26.45
N VAL A 388 6.71 -4.83 -26.02
CA VAL A 388 8.03 -4.21 -26.15
C VAL A 388 8.50 -4.35 -27.60
N PRO A 389 8.75 -3.25 -28.32
CA PRO A 389 9.24 -3.32 -29.70
C PRO A 389 10.72 -3.73 -29.76
N ASP A 390 11.10 -4.42 -30.83
CA ASP A 390 12.50 -4.77 -31.10
C ASP A 390 13.36 -3.54 -31.42
N SER A 391 12.74 -2.45 -31.91
CA SER A 391 13.41 -1.22 -32.27
C SER A 391 13.07 -0.09 -31.30
N ASP A 392 14.05 0.78 -31.00
CA ASP A 392 13.93 1.98 -30.19
C ASP A 392 13.30 1.75 -28.79
N PRO A 393 13.91 0.90 -27.95
CA PRO A 393 13.42 0.61 -26.60
C PRO A 393 13.44 1.85 -25.68
N ILE A 394 14.36 2.80 -25.90
CA ILE A 394 14.44 4.05 -25.12
C ILE A 394 13.17 4.89 -25.34
N ARG A 395 12.80 5.10 -26.61
CA ARG A 395 11.58 5.85 -26.91
C ARG A 395 10.36 5.16 -26.31
N HIS A 396 10.26 3.83 -26.44
CA HIS A 396 9.15 3.08 -25.87
C HIS A 396 9.09 3.20 -24.33
N LEU A 397 10.24 3.16 -23.66
CA LEU A 397 10.32 3.38 -22.22
C LEU A 397 9.64 4.71 -21.83
N PHE A 398 10.01 5.82 -22.46
CA PHE A 398 9.51 7.15 -22.06
C PHE A 398 8.11 7.48 -22.58
N THR A 399 7.73 7.01 -23.78
CA THR A 399 6.45 7.41 -24.41
C THR A 399 5.32 6.39 -24.22
N ALA A 400 5.61 5.24 -23.63
CA ALA A 400 4.63 4.19 -23.38
C ALA A 400 4.71 3.68 -21.93
N VAL A 401 5.88 3.16 -21.53
CA VAL A 401 6.01 2.47 -20.24
C VAL A 401 5.88 3.46 -19.08
N LEU A 402 6.73 4.47 -19.01
CA LEU A 402 6.70 5.45 -17.92
C LEU A 402 5.46 6.35 -17.98
N ASP A 403 4.99 6.72 -19.18
CA ASP A 403 3.79 7.52 -19.35
C ASP A 403 2.53 6.79 -18.81
N GLU A 404 2.33 5.52 -19.17
CA GLU A 404 1.19 4.75 -18.65
C GLU A 404 1.38 4.31 -17.19
N HIS A 405 2.64 4.17 -16.76
CA HIS A 405 2.94 3.86 -15.37
C HIS A 405 2.64 5.04 -14.43
N GLU A 406 3.01 6.28 -14.79
CA GLU A 406 2.62 7.49 -14.05
C GLU A 406 1.10 7.58 -13.86
N ARG A 407 0.31 7.01 -14.78
CA ARG A 407 -1.16 6.90 -14.69
C ARG A 407 -1.62 5.62 -14.00
N GLN A 408 -0.77 5.02 -13.20
CA GLN A 408 -1.04 3.82 -12.40
C GLN A 408 -1.39 2.59 -13.25
N GLY A 409 -0.80 2.46 -14.44
CA GLY A 409 -1.10 1.37 -15.37
C GLY A 409 -0.83 -0.03 -14.84
N ALA A 410 0.10 -0.19 -13.89
CA ALA A 410 0.36 -1.46 -13.21
C ALA A 410 -0.52 -1.69 -11.97
N ASN A 411 -1.02 -0.63 -11.33
CA ASN A 411 -1.73 -0.71 -10.04
C ASN A 411 -3.22 -1.03 -10.23
N VAL A 412 -3.52 -2.14 -10.85
CA VAL A 412 -4.89 -2.61 -11.13
C VAL A 412 -5.38 -3.55 -10.04
N VAL A 413 -6.68 -3.56 -9.75
CA VAL A 413 -7.27 -4.51 -8.81
C VAL A 413 -8.06 -5.59 -9.55
N ALA A 414 -7.68 -6.85 -9.36
CA ALA A 414 -8.48 -7.96 -9.86
C ALA A 414 -9.75 -8.11 -9.00
N THR A 415 -10.91 -8.21 -9.65
CA THR A 415 -12.21 -8.46 -9.00
C THR A 415 -12.67 -9.90 -9.16
N SER A 416 -12.10 -10.60 -10.13
CA SER A 416 -12.15 -12.06 -10.30
C SER A 416 -11.00 -12.49 -11.23
N PRO A 417 -10.68 -13.77 -11.35
CA PRO A 417 -9.63 -14.22 -12.28
C PRO A 417 -9.89 -13.72 -13.70
N GLY A 418 -8.92 -12.95 -14.24
CA GLY A 418 -9.04 -12.37 -15.58
C GLY A 418 -10.00 -11.19 -15.72
N HIS A 419 -10.44 -10.57 -14.63
CA HIS A 419 -11.19 -9.32 -14.65
C HIS A 419 -10.56 -8.30 -13.70
N VAL A 420 -10.07 -7.20 -14.24
CA VAL A 420 -9.42 -6.13 -13.49
C VAL A 420 -10.17 -4.80 -13.61
N VAL A 421 -10.08 -3.99 -12.56
CA VAL A 421 -10.50 -2.58 -12.55
C VAL A 421 -9.25 -1.72 -12.61
N ALA A 422 -9.24 -0.74 -13.50
CA ALA A 422 -8.12 0.13 -13.79
C ALA A 422 -8.56 1.58 -13.99
N TYR A 423 -7.65 2.54 -13.85
CA TYR A 423 -7.85 3.91 -14.31
C TYR A 423 -7.88 3.96 -15.85
N GLU A 424 -8.62 4.89 -16.42
CA GLU A 424 -8.41 5.26 -17.83
C GLU A 424 -7.03 5.89 -17.98
N GLY A 425 -6.30 5.73 -18.99
CA GLY A 425 -5.02 6.43 -19.14
C GLY A 425 -3.85 5.52 -19.50
N ALA A 426 -4.05 4.20 -19.44
CA ALA A 426 -3.07 3.21 -19.86
C ALA A 426 -3.57 2.39 -21.08
N PRO A 427 -3.85 3.03 -22.24
CA PRO A 427 -4.54 2.37 -23.34
C PRO A 427 -3.76 1.20 -23.98
N ARG A 428 -2.42 1.27 -24.04
CA ARG A 428 -1.59 0.21 -24.59
C ARG A 428 -1.57 -1.00 -23.65
N THR A 429 -1.42 -0.76 -22.36
CA THR A 429 -1.52 -1.77 -21.29
C THR A 429 -2.87 -2.48 -21.35
N HIS A 430 -3.96 -1.70 -21.40
CA HIS A 430 -5.32 -2.26 -21.45
C HIS A 430 -5.55 -3.06 -22.73
N ALA A 431 -5.04 -2.60 -23.87
CA ALA A 431 -5.14 -3.34 -25.13
C ALA A 431 -4.35 -4.66 -25.07
N ALA A 432 -3.16 -4.67 -24.47
CA ALA A 432 -2.38 -5.90 -24.28
C ALA A 432 -3.11 -6.90 -23.38
N LEU A 433 -3.64 -6.46 -22.25
CA LEU A 433 -4.42 -7.30 -21.34
C LEU A 433 -5.67 -7.87 -22.01
N ARG A 434 -6.42 -7.05 -22.78
CA ARG A 434 -7.63 -7.52 -23.50
C ARG A 434 -7.28 -8.55 -24.59
N ARG A 435 -6.17 -8.38 -25.32
CA ARG A 435 -5.70 -9.39 -26.29
C ARG A 435 -5.34 -10.72 -25.60
N ALA A 436 -4.89 -10.66 -24.34
CA ALA A 436 -4.60 -11.83 -23.53
C ALA A 436 -5.83 -12.46 -22.86
N GLY A 437 -7.04 -11.98 -23.17
CA GLY A 437 -8.28 -12.49 -22.60
C GLY A 437 -8.66 -11.90 -21.23
N VAL A 438 -7.93 -10.90 -20.74
CA VAL A 438 -8.28 -10.21 -19.48
C VAL A 438 -9.32 -9.12 -19.77
N THR A 439 -10.43 -9.16 -19.05
CA THR A 439 -11.43 -8.08 -19.06
C THR A 439 -10.91 -6.90 -18.26
N VAL A 440 -10.86 -5.72 -18.86
CA VAL A 440 -10.41 -4.48 -18.21
C VAL A 440 -11.59 -3.51 -18.16
N THR A 441 -12.12 -3.29 -16.95
CA THR A 441 -13.12 -2.26 -16.68
C THR A 441 -12.41 -1.00 -16.21
N THR A 442 -12.67 0.13 -16.88
CA THR A 442 -12.01 1.40 -16.56
C THR A 442 -12.98 2.45 -16.04
N PHE A 443 -12.44 3.44 -15.34
CA PHE A 443 -13.15 4.65 -14.94
C PHE A 443 -12.20 5.86 -14.99
N GLN A 444 -12.76 7.07 -15.10
CA GLN A 444 -11.98 8.30 -15.12
C GLN A 444 -11.37 8.56 -13.73
N ALA A 445 -10.11 8.96 -13.71
CA ALA A 445 -9.35 9.19 -12.48
C ALA A 445 -8.23 10.23 -12.69
N ARG A 446 -8.52 11.32 -13.37
CA ARG A 446 -7.53 12.35 -13.72
C ARG A 446 -7.01 13.08 -12.48
N GLU A 447 -7.84 13.20 -11.45
CA GLU A 447 -7.49 13.85 -10.20
C GLU A 447 -6.99 12.84 -9.14
N LEU A 448 -7.27 11.54 -9.31
CA LEU A 448 -6.79 10.50 -8.40
C LEU A 448 -5.39 9.99 -8.74
N TRP A 449 -5.07 9.76 -10.02
CA TRP A 449 -3.78 9.15 -10.36
C TRP A 449 -2.55 9.96 -9.91
N PRO A 450 -2.58 11.32 -9.85
CA PRO A 450 -1.41 12.09 -9.41
C PRO A 450 -1.01 11.86 -7.94
N TRP A 451 -1.87 11.17 -7.18
CA TRP A 451 -1.62 10.83 -5.78
C TRP A 451 -0.79 9.55 -5.57
N ASP A 452 -0.22 9.03 -6.67
CA ASP A 452 0.70 7.86 -6.68
C ASP A 452 0.08 6.56 -6.14
N GLY A 453 -1.23 6.37 -6.30
CA GLY A 453 -1.95 5.14 -5.95
C GLY A 453 -3.09 4.83 -6.91
N GLY A 454 -3.16 3.60 -7.38
CA GLY A 454 -4.21 3.11 -8.27
C GLY A 454 -5.32 2.33 -7.54
N PRO A 455 -6.20 1.67 -8.30
CA PRO A 455 -7.29 0.89 -7.74
C PRO A 455 -6.88 -0.18 -6.73
N HIS A 456 -5.69 -0.78 -6.87
CA HIS A 456 -5.18 -1.74 -5.89
C HIS A 456 -4.90 -1.07 -4.55
N CYS A 457 -4.20 0.07 -4.54
CA CYS A 457 -3.90 0.84 -3.33
C CYS A 457 -5.15 1.35 -2.61
N LEU A 458 -6.21 1.72 -3.37
CA LEU A 458 -7.47 2.24 -2.84
C LEU A 458 -8.38 1.16 -2.24
N THR A 459 -7.97 -0.11 -2.24
CA THR A 459 -8.77 -1.24 -1.79
C THR A 459 -8.04 -2.11 -0.79
N MET A 460 -8.71 -2.49 0.29
CA MET A 460 -8.26 -3.53 1.22
C MET A 460 -9.23 -4.71 1.16
N PRO A 461 -8.98 -5.75 0.37
CA PRO A 461 -9.81 -6.94 0.34
C PRO A 461 -9.87 -7.62 1.71
N LEU A 462 -11.08 -7.96 2.14
CA LEU A 462 -11.31 -8.76 3.34
C LEU A 462 -11.62 -10.21 3.00
N GLU A 463 -12.31 -10.43 1.88
CA GLU A 463 -12.69 -11.77 1.44
C GLU A 463 -12.51 -11.90 -0.07
N ARG A 464 -11.79 -12.96 -0.44
CA ARG A 464 -11.64 -13.42 -1.83
C ARG A 464 -11.77 -14.94 -1.84
N SER A 465 -12.64 -15.44 -2.67
CA SER A 465 -12.88 -16.89 -2.78
C SER A 465 -13.16 -17.29 -4.23
N ALA A 466 -12.95 -18.55 -4.53
CA ALA A 466 -13.32 -19.14 -5.82
C ALA A 466 -14.82 -18.95 -6.12
#